data_cd88d829daa50a54c33a7f7b10015c33
#
_entry.id   cd88d829daa50a54c33a7f7b10015c33
#
_cell.length_a   1.000
_cell.length_b   1.000
_cell.length_c   1.000
_cell.angle_alpha   90.00
_cell.angle_beta   90.00
_cell.angle_gamma   90.00
#
_symmetry.space_group_name_H-M   'P 1'
#
loop_
_entity.id
_entity.type
_entity.pdbx_description
1 polymer ?
#
loop_
_entity_poly.entity_id
_entity_poly.type
_entity_poly.pdbx_seq_one_letter_code
_entity_poly.pdbx_strand_id
1 'polypeptide(L)'
;MDQDSIKKINFSISGWPGSGATTLALILANVFERECIYIGSIYRFLGTKMGFSDKGINRPQFDEYIEEIVGKTIDQFSDFKLLNENNLILDSDITAFRIGKHPKVFSIFLSPPLNTRKERMASKLEMEFVDERDKVLEKQYKQLWGVEYFNTDTINQKHNL
;
A
#
# COMPACT_ATOMS: atom_id res chain seq x y z
N MET A 1 -9.64 25.90 -3.84
CA MET A 1 -9.42 24.92 -4.94
C MET A 1 -10.80 24.61 -5.47
N ASP A 2 -11.06 24.79 -6.75
CA ASP A 2 -12.36 24.46 -7.31
C ASP A 2 -12.54 22.93 -7.45
N GLN A 3 -13.79 22.49 -7.60
CA GLN A 3 -14.09 21.06 -7.69
C GLN A 3 -13.42 20.39 -8.90
N ASP A 4 -13.22 21.10 -9.99
CA ASP A 4 -12.59 20.56 -11.20
C ASP A 4 -11.08 20.39 -11.03
N SER A 5 -10.45 21.25 -10.25
CA SER A 5 -9.04 21.11 -9.89
C SER A 5 -8.80 19.89 -8.97
N ILE A 6 -9.72 19.62 -8.04
CA ILE A 6 -9.64 18.47 -7.16
C ILE A 6 -9.74 17.15 -7.96
N LYS A 7 -10.63 17.09 -8.96
CA LYS A 7 -10.80 15.90 -9.81
C LYS A 7 -9.54 15.51 -10.60
N LYS A 8 -8.61 16.43 -10.79
CA LYS A 8 -7.36 16.18 -11.51
C LYS A 8 -6.24 15.60 -10.63
N ILE A 9 -6.44 15.61 -9.31
CA ILE A 9 -5.46 15.07 -8.35
C ILE A 9 -5.85 13.65 -7.99
N ASN A 10 -4.97 12.69 -8.17
CA ASN A 10 -5.14 11.33 -7.69
C ASN A 10 -4.70 11.21 -6.23
N PHE A 11 -5.23 10.23 -5.52
CA PHE A 11 -4.79 9.91 -4.17
C PHE A 11 -4.01 8.59 -4.17
N SER A 12 -2.85 8.59 -3.56
CA SER A 12 -2.09 7.39 -3.23
C SER A 12 -2.16 7.16 -1.74
N ILE A 13 -2.80 6.10 -1.33
CA ILE A 13 -2.93 5.74 0.08
C ILE A 13 -2.06 4.54 0.34
N SER A 14 -1.09 4.70 1.22
CA SER A 14 -0.16 3.63 1.61
C SER A 14 -0.03 3.54 3.12
N GLY A 15 0.55 2.47 3.60
CA GLY A 15 0.84 2.34 5.02
C GLY A 15 1.24 0.94 5.42
N TRP A 16 1.81 0.86 6.60
CA TRP A 16 2.25 -0.41 7.15
C TRP A 16 1.09 -1.40 7.35
N PRO A 17 1.34 -2.72 7.32
CA PRO A 17 0.31 -3.73 7.59
C PRO A 17 -0.48 -3.41 8.86
N GLY A 18 -1.81 -3.42 8.78
CA GLY A 18 -2.69 -3.04 9.89
C GLY A 18 -2.82 -1.53 10.13
N SER A 19 -2.28 -0.68 9.26
CA SER A 19 -2.38 0.79 9.40
C SER A 19 -3.79 1.34 9.23
N GLY A 20 -4.66 0.65 8.48
CA GLY A 20 -5.98 1.13 8.09
C GLY A 20 -6.00 1.85 6.73
N ALA A 21 -4.94 1.73 5.92
CA ALA A 21 -4.85 2.35 4.59
C ALA A 21 -6.06 2.00 3.71
N THR A 22 -6.41 0.73 3.59
CA THR A 22 -7.59 0.28 2.83
C THR A 22 -8.89 0.90 3.34
N THR A 23 -9.07 1.03 4.64
CA THR A 23 -10.26 1.68 5.23
C THR A 23 -10.32 3.16 4.84
N LEU A 24 -9.19 3.86 4.93
CA LEU A 24 -9.11 5.26 4.51
C LEU A 24 -9.37 5.41 3.01
N ALA A 25 -8.79 4.55 2.18
CA ALA A 25 -9.00 4.56 0.73
C ALA A 25 -10.49 4.38 0.37
N LEU A 26 -11.19 3.45 1.04
CA LEU A 26 -12.63 3.25 0.89
C LEU A 26 -13.46 4.48 1.26
N ILE A 27 -13.14 5.10 2.40
CA ILE A 27 -13.81 6.31 2.85
C ILE A 27 -13.63 7.45 1.83
N LEU A 28 -12.40 7.68 1.40
CA LEU A 28 -12.10 8.73 0.42
C LEU A 28 -12.74 8.45 -0.95
N ALA A 29 -12.77 7.18 -1.38
CA ALA A 29 -13.44 6.80 -2.62
C ALA A 29 -14.94 7.15 -2.60
N ASN A 30 -15.58 6.86 -1.48
CA ASN A 30 -16.99 7.21 -1.27
C ASN A 30 -17.23 8.72 -1.21
N VAL A 31 -16.43 9.43 -0.40
CA VAL A 31 -16.59 10.89 -0.19
C VAL A 31 -16.35 11.69 -1.46
N PHE A 32 -15.36 11.28 -2.25
CA PHE A 32 -14.99 11.98 -3.49
C PHE A 32 -15.57 11.36 -4.77
N GLU A 33 -16.39 10.31 -4.65
CA GLU A 33 -16.99 9.58 -5.77
C GLU A 33 -15.94 9.16 -6.80
N ARG A 34 -14.88 8.46 -6.32
CA ARG A 34 -13.73 8.06 -7.13
C ARG A 34 -13.62 6.55 -7.27
N GLU A 35 -13.04 6.14 -8.40
CA GLU A 35 -12.57 4.77 -8.54
C GLU A 35 -11.44 4.49 -7.54
N CYS A 36 -11.47 3.31 -6.91
CA CYS A 36 -10.44 2.84 -6.01
C CYS A 36 -9.85 1.53 -6.50
N ILE A 37 -8.54 1.53 -6.74
CA ILE A 37 -7.79 0.32 -7.10
C ILE A 37 -7.07 -0.19 -5.84
N TYR A 38 -7.34 -1.45 -5.49
CA TYR A 38 -6.75 -2.15 -4.35
C TYR A 38 -5.65 -3.07 -4.82
N ILE A 39 -4.40 -2.65 -4.73
CA ILE A 39 -3.24 -3.42 -5.17
C ILE A 39 -3.12 -4.75 -4.42
N GLY A 40 -3.36 -4.75 -3.12
CA GLY A 40 -3.41 -5.98 -2.33
C GLY A 40 -4.43 -7.01 -2.81
N SER A 41 -5.50 -6.60 -3.50
CA SER A 41 -6.47 -7.54 -4.11
C SER A 41 -5.91 -8.18 -5.38
N ILE A 42 -5.12 -7.44 -6.15
CA ILE A 42 -4.43 -7.98 -7.33
C ILE A 42 -3.41 -9.03 -6.89
N TYR A 43 -2.61 -8.74 -5.86
CA TYR A 43 -1.68 -9.71 -5.28
C TYR A 43 -2.39 -11.00 -4.84
N ARG A 44 -3.48 -10.88 -4.07
CA ARG A 44 -4.26 -12.04 -3.62
C ARG A 44 -4.83 -12.85 -4.78
N PHE A 45 -5.38 -12.18 -5.78
CA PHE A 45 -5.90 -12.84 -6.97
C PHE A 45 -4.82 -13.65 -7.69
N LEU A 46 -3.67 -13.05 -7.95
CA LEU A 46 -2.55 -13.72 -8.61
C LEU A 46 -2.04 -14.89 -7.78
N GLY A 47 -1.82 -14.70 -6.49
CA GLY A 47 -1.38 -15.76 -5.59
C GLY A 47 -2.33 -16.94 -5.56
N THR A 48 -3.65 -16.69 -5.49
CA THR A 48 -4.67 -17.74 -5.54
C THR A 48 -4.60 -18.50 -6.87
N LYS A 49 -4.42 -17.80 -8.00
CA LYS A 49 -4.24 -18.44 -9.32
C LYS A 49 -2.99 -19.29 -9.41
N MET A 50 -1.96 -18.96 -8.65
CA MET A 50 -0.69 -19.71 -8.55
C MET A 50 -0.75 -20.82 -7.50
N GLY A 51 -1.90 -21.07 -6.87
CA GLY A 51 -2.09 -22.14 -5.89
C GLY A 51 -1.73 -21.79 -4.45
N PHE A 52 -1.48 -20.52 -4.14
CA PHE A 52 -1.21 -20.07 -2.77
C PHE A 52 -2.51 -19.71 -2.03
N SER A 53 -2.52 -19.99 -0.73
CA SER A 53 -3.58 -19.49 0.16
C SER A 53 -3.20 -18.10 0.68
N ASP A 54 -4.11 -17.15 0.56
CA ASP A 54 -3.96 -15.81 1.14
C ASP A 54 -4.42 -15.74 2.60
N LYS A 55 -4.77 -16.88 3.21
CA LYS A 55 -5.32 -16.97 4.55
C LYS A 55 -4.37 -17.64 5.54
N GLY A 56 -4.23 -17.03 6.71
CA GLY A 56 -3.60 -17.62 7.87
C GLY A 56 -2.08 -17.70 7.82
N ILE A 57 -1.54 -18.81 8.29
CA ILE A 57 -0.13 -19.04 8.62
C ILE A 57 0.87 -18.74 7.48
N ASN A 58 0.45 -18.84 6.25
CA ASN A 58 1.34 -18.71 5.08
C ASN A 58 1.43 -17.31 4.51
N ARG A 59 0.87 -16.29 5.17
CA ARG A 59 0.81 -14.93 4.62
C ARG A 59 2.20 -14.30 4.38
N PRO A 60 3.17 -14.38 5.29
CA PRO A 60 4.52 -13.85 5.04
C PRO A 60 5.21 -14.56 3.87
N GLN A 61 5.09 -15.89 3.78
CA GLN A 61 5.64 -16.68 2.67
C GLN A 61 4.95 -16.36 1.34
N PHE A 62 3.64 -16.15 1.36
CA PHE A 62 2.88 -15.70 0.21
C PHE A 62 3.36 -14.34 -0.27
N ASP A 63 3.48 -13.37 0.64
CA ASP A 63 3.95 -12.03 0.30
C ASP A 63 5.38 -12.10 -0.29
N GLU A 64 6.30 -12.87 0.31
CA GLU A 64 7.67 -13.04 -0.20
C GLU A 64 7.69 -13.61 -1.63
N TYR A 65 6.94 -14.66 -1.89
CA TYR A 65 6.93 -15.34 -3.18
C TYR A 65 6.31 -14.48 -4.29
N ILE A 66 5.16 -13.86 -4.03
CA ILE A 66 4.48 -13.03 -5.03
C ILE A 66 5.30 -11.78 -5.32
N GLU A 67 5.88 -11.16 -4.31
CA GLU A 67 6.71 -9.96 -4.48
C GLU A 67 7.94 -10.26 -5.36
N GLU A 68 8.59 -11.39 -5.14
CA GLU A 68 9.74 -11.81 -5.95
C GLU A 68 9.40 -11.96 -7.43
N ILE A 69 8.22 -12.54 -7.74
CA ILE A 69 7.84 -12.85 -9.12
C ILE A 69 7.23 -11.65 -9.84
N VAL A 70 6.31 -10.94 -9.21
CA VAL A 70 5.48 -9.94 -9.89
C VAL A 70 5.46 -8.56 -9.21
N GLY A 71 6.01 -8.45 -8.00
CA GLY A 71 5.90 -7.24 -7.18
C GLY A 71 6.32 -5.99 -7.91
N LYS A 72 7.52 -5.99 -8.50
CA LYS A 72 8.03 -4.85 -9.27
C LYS A 72 7.11 -4.44 -10.42
N THR A 73 6.52 -5.42 -11.12
CA THR A 73 5.61 -5.16 -12.24
C THR A 73 4.31 -4.54 -11.76
N ILE A 74 3.74 -5.04 -10.66
CA ILE A 74 2.52 -4.49 -10.06
C ILE A 74 2.75 -3.08 -9.54
N ASP A 75 3.89 -2.86 -8.93
CA ASP A 75 4.28 -1.54 -8.45
C ASP A 75 4.44 -0.52 -9.58
N GLN A 76 5.10 -0.89 -10.67
CA GLN A 76 5.23 -0.04 -11.87
C GLN A 76 3.86 0.23 -12.51
N PHE A 77 2.97 -0.76 -12.54
CA PHE A 77 1.58 -0.58 -12.97
C PHE A 77 0.86 0.44 -12.10
N SER A 78 1.04 0.39 -10.79
CA SER A 78 0.46 1.34 -9.84
C SER A 78 0.90 2.78 -10.12
N ASP A 79 2.20 2.97 -10.35
CA ASP A 79 2.75 4.28 -10.72
C ASP A 79 2.18 4.79 -12.04
N PHE A 80 2.17 3.91 -13.04
CA PHE A 80 1.62 4.25 -14.36
C PHE A 80 0.16 4.72 -14.26
N LYS A 81 -0.66 4.00 -13.52
CA LYS A 81 -2.07 4.36 -13.30
C LYS A 81 -2.20 5.73 -12.64
N LEU A 82 -1.50 5.98 -11.53
CA LEU A 82 -1.57 7.24 -10.81
C LEU A 82 -1.08 8.45 -11.61
N LEU A 83 -0.11 8.26 -12.50
CA LEU A 83 0.49 9.36 -13.26
C LEU A 83 -0.26 9.68 -14.56
N ASN A 84 -0.97 8.70 -15.14
CA ASN A 84 -1.60 8.83 -16.45
C ASN A 84 -3.12 8.89 -16.43
N GLU A 85 -3.77 8.42 -15.36
CA GLU A 85 -5.21 8.51 -15.18
C GLU A 85 -5.58 9.67 -14.25
N ASN A 86 -6.86 10.00 -14.18
CA ASN A 86 -7.40 11.05 -13.32
C ASN A 86 -8.53 10.47 -12.46
N ASN A 87 -8.86 11.15 -11.39
CA ASN A 87 -9.97 10.81 -10.51
C ASN A 87 -9.83 9.43 -9.85
N LEU A 88 -8.61 9.03 -9.54
CA LEU A 88 -8.26 7.71 -9.03
C LEU A 88 -7.81 7.78 -7.57
N ILE A 89 -8.19 6.77 -6.79
CA ILE A 89 -7.58 6.43 -5.51
C ILE A 89 -6.88 5.08 -5.66
N LEU A 90 -5.63 5.00 -5.22
CA LEU A 90 -4.87 3.77 -5.25
C LEU A 90 -4.42 3.41 -3.83
N ASP A 91 -4.85 2.23 -3.37
CA ASP A 91 -4.46 1.61 -2.10
C ASP A 91 -3.36 0.59 -2.36
N SER A 92 -2.17 0.89 -1.85
CA SER A 92 -0.98 0.05 -2.03
C SER A 92 -0.04 0.23 -0.84
N ASP A 93 0.70 -0.81 -0.48
CA ASP A 93 1.63 -0.73 0.65
C ASP A 93 2.72 0.32 0.44
N ILE A 94 3.21 0.55 -0.79
CA ILE A 94 4.42 1.34 -1.04
C ILE A 94 4.28 2.49 -2.05
N THR A 95 3.22 2.56 -2.82
CA THR A 95 3.14 3.51 -3.95
C THR A 95 3.26 4.97 -3.50
N ALA A 96 2.62 5.36 -2.39
CA ALA A 96 2.76 6.70 -1.83
C ALA A 96 4.22 7.04 -1.51
N PHE A 97 4.98 6.06 -1.02
CA PHE A 97 6.39 6.22 -0.72
C PHE A 97 7.26 6.38 -1.98
N ARG A 98 6.97 5.62 -3.02
CA ARG A 98 7.74 5.65 -4.27
C ARG A 98 7.49 6.91 -5.09
N ILE A 99 6.22 7.32 -5.24
CA ILE A 99 5.86 8.53 -5.99
C ILE A 99 6.30 9.79 -5.25
N GLY A 100 6.24 9.79 -3.90
CA GLY A 100 6.63 10.94 -3.10
C GLY A 100 5.79 12.18 -3.46
N LYS A 101 6.45 13.34 -3.59
CA LYS A 101 5.82 14.59 -4.00
C LYS A 101 5.63 14.63 -5.51
N HIS A 102 4.40 14.65 -5.95
CA HIS A 102 4.07 14.79 -7.37
C HIS A 102 2.86 15.71 -7.56
N PRO A 103 2.87 16.64 -8.53
CA PRO A 103 1.81 17.66 -8.67
C PRO A 103 0.42 17.07 -8.97
N LYS A 104 0.34 15.86 -9.51
CA LYS A 104 -0.91 15.16 -9.80
C LYS A 104 -1.35 14.17 -8.73
N VAL A 105 -0.55 13.95 -7.69
CA VAL A 105 -0.81 12.90 -6.71
C VAL A 105 -0.71 13.45 -5.31
N PHE A 106 -1.78 13.28 -4.54
CA PHE A 106 -1.77 13.53 -3.11
C PHE A 106 -1.49 12.21 -2.38
N SER A 107 -0.28 12.09 -1.84
CA SER A 107 0.18 10.87 -1.18
C SER A 107 -0.06 10.93 0.32
N ILE A 108 -0.68 9.89 0.86
CA ILE A 108 -0.91 9.69 2.29
C ILE A 108 -0.23 8.38 2.71
N PHE A 109 0.63 8.44 3.72
CA PHE A 109 1.24 7.27 4.30
C PHE A 109 0.85 7.10 5.76
N LEU A 110 0.27 5.95 6.12
CA LEU A 110 -0.17 5.64 7.47
C LEU A 110 0.86 4.77 8.21
N SER A 111 1.43 5.30 9.28
CA SER A 111 2.46 4.64 10.09
C SER A 111 2.11 4.56 11.59
N PRO A 112 0.97 3.95 11.97
CA PRO A 112 0.60 3.84 13.36
C PRO A 112 1.57 2.92 14.14
N PRO A 113 1.68 3.08 15.47
CA PRO A 113 2.50 2.23 16.31
C PRO A 113 2.19 0.74 16.16
N LEU A 114 3.20 -0.11 16.37
CA LEU A 114 3.09 -1.56 16.22
C LEU A 114 1.93 -2.17 17.03
N ASN A 115 1.75 -1.74 18.28
CA ASN A 115 0.67 -2.25 19.13
C ASN A 115 -0.71 -1.98 18.53
N THR A 116 -0.94 -0.76 18.02
CA THR A 116 -2.19 -0.39 17.35
C THR A 116 -2.43 -1.25 16.10
N ARG A 117 -1.38 -1.57 15.35
CA ARG A 117 -1.46 -2.43 14.17
C ARG A 117 -1.81 -3.86 14.55
N LYS A 118 -1.17 -4.41 15.58
CA LYS A 118 -1.47 -5.74 16.12
C LYS A 118 -2.92 -5.86 16.61
N GLU A 119 -3.40 -4.88 17.35
CA GLU A 119 -4.81 -4.86 17.81
C GLU A 119 -5.81 -4.89 16.65
N ARG A 120 -5.57 -4.09 15.61
CA ARG A 120 -6.42 -4.07 14.40
C ARG A 120 -6.38 -5.38 13.61
N MET A 121 -5.26 -6.06 13.62
CA MET A 121 -5.08 -7.32 12.92
C MET A 121 -5.54 -8.55 13.72
N ALA A 122 -5.72 -8.41 15.03
CA ALA A 122 -6.24 -9.47 15.92
C ALA A 122 -7.59 -10.01 15.43
N SER A 123 -8.48 -9.14 14.94
CA SER A 123 -9.78 -9.54 14.39
C SER A 123 -9.69 -10.35 13.08
N LYS A 124 -8.54 -10.33 12.42
CA LYS A 124 -8.28 -11.05 11.17
C LYS A 124 -7.47 -12.34 11.37
N LEU A 125 -7.19 -12.74 12.61
CA LEU A 125 -6.30 -13.86 12.93
C LEU A 125 -4.87 -13.71 12.35
N GLU A 126 -4.43 -12.47 12.13
CA GLU A 126 -3.14 -12.15 11.52
C GLU A 126 -2.18 -11.47 12.51
N MET A 127 -2.59 -11.31 13.78
CA MET A 127 -1.82 -10.58 14.80
C MET A 127 -0.43 -11.20 15.03
N GLU A 128 -0.34 -12.53 15.04
CA GLU A 128 0.89 -13.27 15.28
C GLU A 128 1.94 -13.08 14.18
N PHE A 129 1.50 -12.71 12.97
CA PHE A 129 2.36 -12.60 11.80
C PHE A 129 2.77 -11.17 11.46
N VAL A 130 2.32 -10.15 12.22
CA VAL A 130 2.65 -8.75 11.90
C VAL A 130 4.16 -8.52 11.89
N ASP A 131 4.87 -9.02 12.90
CA ASP A 131 6.32 -8.83 13.01
C ASP A 131 7.09 -9.56 11.90
N GLU A 132 6.64 -10.76 11.52
CA GLU A 132 7.26 -11.53 10.43
C GLU A 132 7.00 -10.85 9.09
N ARG A 133 5.79 -10.41 8.86
CA ARG A 133 5.41 -9.68 7.67
C ARG A 133 6.16 -8.37 7.53
N ASP A 134 6.33 -7.62 8.60
CA ASP A 134 7.12 -6.39 8.61
C ASP A 134 8.58 -6.66 8.17
N LYS A 135 9.20 -7.73 8.67
CA LYS A 135 10.57 -8.13 8.26
C LYS A 135 10.65 -8.51 6.78
N VAL A 136 9.65 -9.25 6.28
CA VAL A 136 9.58 -9.61 4.86
C VAL A 136 9.49 -8.36 3.99
N LEU A 137 8.57 -7.45 4.30
CA LEU A 137 8.37 -6.22 3.53
C LEU A 137 9.59 -5.31 3.58
N GLU A 138 10.23 -5.15 4.74
CA GLU A 138 11.47 -4.35 4.87
C GLU A 138 12.57 -4.88 3.96
N LYS A 139 12.82 -6.21 4.00
CA LYS A 139 13.80 -6.86 3.13
C LYS A 139 13.48 -6.63 1.66
N GLN A 140 12.23 -6.88 1.27
CA GLN A 140 11.79 -6.79 -0.13
C GLN A 140 11.87 -5.39 -0.69
N TYR A 141 11.34 -4.39 0.01
CA TYR A 141 11.36 -3.02 -0.47
C TYR A 141 12.77 -2.42 -0.48
N LYS A 142 13.64 -2.88 0.42
CA LYS A 142 15.05 -2.54 0.36
C LYS A 142 15.73 -3.12 -0.88
N GLN A 143 15.44 -4.36 -1.22
CA GLN A 143 15.99 -5.03 -2.42
C GLN A 143 15.45 -4.46 -3.72
N LEU A 144 14.13 -4.26 -3.82
CA LEU A 144 13.48 -3.82 -5.06
C LEU A 144 13.65 -2.33 -5.34
N TRP A 145 13.61 -1.51 -4.30
CA TRP A 145 13.48 -0.06 -4.43
C TRP A 145 14.51 0.74 -3.63
N GLY A 146 15.41 0.08 -2.88
CA GLY A 146 16.37 0.74 -2.00
C GLY A 146 15.74 1.53 -0.85
N VAL A 147 14.54 1.14 -0.42
CA VAL A 147 13.72 1.87 0.54
C VAL A 147 13.82 1.24 1.93
N GLU A 148 14.08 2.04 2.94
CA GLU A 148 13.92 1.67 4.34
C GLU A 148 12.48 1.92 4.77
N TYR A 149 11.63 0.92 4.56
CA TYR A 149 10.16 1.05 4.59
C TYR A 149 9.60 1.40 5.97
N PHE A 150 10.24 0.94 7.04
CA PHE A 150 9.80 1.23 8.41
C PHE A 150 10.54 2.42 9.06
N ASN A 151 11.32 3.16 8.28
CA ASN A 151 12.01 4.35 8.76
C ASN A 151 11.12 5.59 8.56
N THR A 152 10.57 6.12 9.68
CA THR A 152 9.69 7.29 9.67
C THR A 152 10.39 8.57 9.20
N ASP A 153 11.69 8.71 9.40
CA ASP A 153 12.44 9.90 8.95
C ASP A 153 12.53 9.92 7.43
N THR A 154 12.72 8.76 6.82
CA THR A 154 12.71 8.64 5.36
C THR A 154 11.33 8.96 4.78
N ILE A 155 10.25 8.55 5.46
CA ILE A 155 8.88 8.88 5.08
C ILE A 155 8.67 10.40 5.15
N ASN A 156 9.01 11.03 6.25
CA ASN A 156 8.83 12.46 6.48
C ASN A 156 9.60 13.32 5.45
N GLN A 157 10.84 12.94 5.12
CA GLN A 157 11.64 13.64 4.09
C GLN A 157 10.98 13.60 2.71
N LYS A 158 10.33 12.48 2.35
CA LYS A 158 9.68 12.32 1.05
C LYS A 158 8.32 13.00 0.95
N HIS A 159 7.58 13.10 2.06
CA HIS A 159 6.18 13.54 2.03
C HIS A 159 5.92 14.94 2.61
N ASN A 160 6.86 15.60 3.28
CA ASN A 160 6.68 16.89 3.95
C ASN A 160 5.43 16.91 4.85
N LEU A 161 5.34 15.96 5.74
CA LEU A 161 4.35 15.98 6.81
C LEU A 161 4.78 16.90 7.92
#